data_28407bd955233cde7160a5c6d0358496
#
_entry.id   28407bd955233cde7160a5c6d0358496
#
_cell.length_a   1.000
_cell.length_b   1.000
_cell.length_c   1.000
_cell.angle_alpha   90.00
_cell.angle_beta   90.00
_cell.angle_gamma   90.00
#
_symmetry.space_group_name_H-M   'P 1'
#
loop_
_entity.id
_entity.type
_entity.pdbx_description
1 polymer ?
#
loop_
_entity_poly.entity_id
_entity_poly.type
_entity_poly.pdbx_seq_one_letter_code
_entity_poly.pdbx_strand_id
1 'polypeptide(L)'
;DLIIYGVREEKNATKGYLVEINLAEKTVKKISGGNMICNFVMSPEGSKILCNHRGDGYWSVFDIASQTEKKISQKLVNGYARTTEIEFLDENRILTYGESIFKNSTEEDSTCVVNLQTMRIEKKYSGVGLVNMKWSYRYHHKKKSLEFYEITGNQSFTIPDVKDSGDVIDVSGDYVLFGNLEEKKQAVYLIQLTNHTWKKMNIPGKLRNDMEIHLVKTQKKILITNKKRAYLVDVSSL
;
A
#
# COMPACT_ATOMS: atom_id res chain seq x y z
N ASP A 1 -11.69 -15.68 25.66
CA ASP A 1 -11.78 -14.26 26.04
C ASP A 1 -11.62 -13.42 24.81
N LEU A 2 -12.52 -12.42 24.63
CA LEU A 2 -12.40 -11.50 23.49
C LEU A 2 -11.54 -10.32 23.90
N ILE A 3 -10.36 -10.21 23.26
CA ILE A 3 -9.44 -9.10 23.44
C ILE A 3 -9.48 -8.23 22.20
N ILE A 4 -9.61 -6.93 22.40
CA ILE A 4 -9.61 -5.92 21.34
C ILE A 4 -8.43 -4.98 21.56
N TYR A 5 -7.75 -4.62 20.48
CA TYR A 5 -6.71 -3.59 20.49
C TYR A 5 -7.25 -2.30 19.89
N GLY A 6 -6.84 -1.18 20.43
CA GLY A 6 -7.27 0.14 19.99
C GLY A 6 -6.26 1.22 20.31
N VAL A 7 -6.41 2.37 19.65
CA VAL A 7 -5.66 3.58 19.99
C VAL A 7 -6.54 4.49 20.82
N ARG A 8 -6.03 4.93 21.95
CA ARG A 8 -6.66 5.92 22.79
C ARG A 8 -5.89 7.23 22.70
N GLU A 9 -6.58 8.29 22.31
CA GLU A 9 -6.04 9.65 22.31
C GLU A 9 -6.31 10.34 23.65
N GLU A 10 -5.34 11.13 24.12
CA GLU A 10 -5.56 12.02 25.26
C GLU A 10 -6.28 13.30 24.80
N LYS A 11 -6.98 13.97 25.74
CA LYS A 11 -7.83 15.14 25.45
C LYS A 11 -7.16 16.27 24.66
N ASN A 12 -5.83 16.33 24.60
CA ASN A 12 -5.08 17.37 23.90
C ASN A 12 -4.51 16.90 22.55
N ALA A 13 -4.95 15.76 22.00
CA ALA A 13 -4.55 15.20 20.70
C ALA A 13 -3.02 15.06 20.44
N THR A 14 -2.19 15.30 21.45
CA THR A 14 -0.72 15.24 21.33
C THR A 14 -0.14 13.90 21.77
N LYS A 15 -0.93 13.10 22.46
CA LYS A 15 -0.52 11.77 22.94
C LYS A 15 -1.57 10.74 22.60
N GLY A 16 -1.14 9.67 21.99
CA GLY A 16 -1.92 8.46 21.74
C GLY A 16 -1.15 7.25 22.21
N TYR A 17 -1.84 6.23 22.63
CA TYR A 17 -1.23 4.99 23.06
C TYR A 17 -2.08 3.77 22.68
N LEU A 18 -1.42 2.67 22.44
CA LEU A 18 -2.07 1.40 22.19
C LEU A 18 -2.64 0.85 23.49
N VAL A 19 -3.88 0.41 23.45
CA VAL A 19 -4.59 -0.21 24.56
C VAL A 19 -5.06 -1.60 24.21
N GLU A 20 -5.02 -2.48 25.18
CA GLU A 20 -5.66 -3.79 25.18
C GLU A 20 -6.94 -3.69 25.98
N ILE A 21 -8.06 -4.14 25.42
CA ILE A 21 -9.38 -4.14 26.04
C ILE A 21 -9.81 -5.57 26.20
N ASN A 22 -9.90 -6.06 27.42
CA ASN A 22 -10.46 -7.36 27.74
C ASN A 22 -11.97 -7.18 28.04
N LEU A 23 -12.81 -7.69 27.14
CA LEU A 23 -14.26 -7.52 27.27
C LEU A 23 -14.87 -8.39 28.36
N ALA A 24 -14.29 -9.55 28.66
CA ALA A 24 -14.78 -10.42 29.71
C ALA A 24 -14.54 -9.81 31.11
N GLU A 25 -13.36 -9.29 31.32
CA GLU A 25 -12.96 -8.66 32.57
C GLU A 25 -13.35 -7.17 32.68
N LYS A 26 -13.82 -6.58 31.57
CA LYS A 26 -14.13 -5.14 31.45
C LYS A 26 -12.94 -4.24 31.83
N THR A 27 -11.73 -4.69 31.50
CA THR A 27 -10.50 -3.96 31.80
C THR A 27 -9.91 -3.31 30.55
N VAL A 28 -9.23 -2.18 30.74
CA VAL A 28 -8.46 -1.48 29.69
C VAL A 28 -7.03 -1.29 30.20
N LYS A 29 -6.09 -1.89 29.50
CA LYS A 29 -4.68 -1.83 29.84
C LYS A 29 -3.91 -1.05 28.77
N LYS A 30 -3.08 -0.09 29.18
CA LYS A 30 -2.13 0.55 28.30
C LYS A 30 -0.95 -0.39 28.06
N ILE A 31 -0.65 -0.71 26.80
CA ILE A 31 0.40 -1.66 26.42
C ILE A 31 1.58 -1.03 25.70
N SER A 32 1.38 0.09 25.04
CA SER A 32 2.47 0.88 24.45
C SER A 32 2.24 2.36 24.72
N GLY A 33 3.30 3.14 24.80
CA GLY A 33 3.24 4.55 25.06
C GLY A 33 4.23 5.33 24.21
N GLY A 34 3.76 6.43 23.65
CA GLY A 34 4.56 7.37 22.85
C GLY A 34 3.80 8.61 22.54
N ASN A 35 4.43 9.54 21.84
CA ASN A 35 3.73 10.69 21.32
C ASN A 35 2.94 10.29 20.08
N MET A 36 1.61 10.33 20.17
CA MET A 36 0.69 10.14 19.05
C MET A 36 0.88 8.82 18.25
N ILE A 37 0.47 7.69 18.82
CA ILE A 37 0.15 6.54 17.99
C ILE A 37 -1.13 6.88 17.22
N CYS A 38 -1.03 7.03 15.90
CA CYS A 38 -2.17 7.44 15.07
C CYS A 38 -2.84 6.25 14.36
N ASN A 39 -2.08 5.19 14.13
CA ASN A 39 -2.56 4.02 13.42
C ASN A 39 -1.80 2.78 13.86
N PHE A 40 -2.43 1.63 13.70
CA PHE A 40 -1.80 0.34 13.96
C PHE A 40 -2.32 -0.72 12.98
N VAL A 41 -1.50 -1.73 12.72
CA VAL A 41 -1.83 -2.87 11.86
C VAL A 41 -1.47 -4.14 12.62
N MET A 42 -2.38 -5.11 12.65
CA MET A 42 -2.11 -6.44 13.23
C MET A 42 -1.47 -7.38 12.21
N SER A 43 -0.55 -8.21 12.68
CA SER A 43 -0.02 -9.31 11.88
C SER A 43 -1.11 -10.35 11.55
N PRO A 44 -0.93 -11.14 10.47
CA PRO A 44 -1.95 -12.11 10.03
C PRO A 44 -2.36 -13.14 11.10
N GLU A 45 -1.42 -13.57 11.94
CA GLU A 45 -1.69 -14.51 13.03
C GLU A 45 -2.09 -13.80 14.34
N GLY A 46 -2.10 -12.47 14.34
CA GLY A 46 -2.49 -11.67 15.50
C GLY A 46 -1.47 -11.67 16.65
N SER A 47 -0.21 -12.07 16.42
CA SER A 47 0.82 -12.10 17.46
C SER A 47 1.59 -10.80 17.61
N LYS A 48 1.54 -9.92 16.60
CA LYS A 48 2.27 -8.65 16.58
C LYS A 48 1.40 -7.49 16.13
N ILE A 49 1.78 -6.29 16.55
CA ILE A 49 1.13 -5.04 16.17
C ILE A 49 2.19 -4.06 15.67
N LEU A 50 2.02 -3.53 14.47
CA LEU A 50 2.79 -2.38 13.98
C LEU A 50 2.12 -1.11 14.48
N CYS A 51 2.88 -0.23 15.11
CA CYS A 51 2.40 1.05 15.62
C CYS A 51 3.07 2.21 14.90
N ASN A 52 2.27 3.13 14.39
CA ASN A 52 2.73 4.37 13.80
C ASN A 52 2.81 5.47 14.87
N HIS A 53 4.00 5.87 15.23
CA HIS A 53 4.27 6.98 16.14
C HIS A 53 4.45 8.29 15.37
N ARG A 54 3.38 8.79 14.79
CA ARG A 54 3.40 9.94 13.88
C ARG A 54 4.01 11.19 14.52
N GLY A 55 3.77 11.40 15.80
CA GLY A 55 4.34 12.53 16.54
C GLY A 55 5.85 12.48 16.68
N ASP A 56 6.39 11.29 16.88
CA ASP A 56 7.82 11.03 17.02
C ASP A 56 8.50 10.63 15.70
N GLY A 57 7.72 10.42 14.64
CA GLY A 57 8.21 10.13 13.29
C GLY A 57 8.81 8.75 13.12
N TYR A 58 8.42 7.73 13.90
CA TYR A 58 8.92 6.37 13.76
C TYR A 58 7.81 5.33 13.78
N TRP A 59 8.16 4.11 13.35
CA TRP A 59 7.35 2.90 13.48
C TRP A 59 7.94 1.98 14.54
N SER A 60 7.10 1.20 15.19
CA SER A 60 7.52 0.13 16.08
C SER A 60 6.71 -1.13 15.83
N VAL A 61 7.24 -2.26 16.25
CA VAL A 61 6.54 -3.53 16.35
C VAL A 61 6.39 -3.91 17.82
N PHE A 62 5.18 -4.16 18.24
CA PHE A 62 4.82 -4.65 19.55
C PHE A 62 4.53 -6.15 19.44
N ASP A 63 5.21 -6.96 20.25
CA ASP A 63 4.97 -8.40 20.38
C ASP A 63 4.00 -8.65 21.54
N ILE A 64 2.87 -9.27 21.23
CA ILE A 64 1.76 -9.44 22.19
C ILE A 64 2.12 -10.42 23.28
N ALA A 65 2.79 -11.51 22.95
CA ALA A 65 3.12 -12.56 23.91
C ALA A 65 4.16 -12.10 24.94
N SER A 66 5.22 -11.45 24.47
CA SER A 66 6.28 -10.96 25.35
C SER A 66 5.98 -9.58 25.96
N GLN A 67 4.95 -8.89 25.52
CA GLN A 67 4.61 -7.51 25.89
C GLN A 67 5.77 -6.53 25.68
N THR A 68 6.55 -6.75 24.62
CA THR A 68 7.73 -5.92 24.29
C THR A 68 7.51 -5.13 23.02
N GLU A 69 8.01 -3.91 23.01
CA GLU A 69 7.97 -3.03 21.84
C GLU A 69 9.39 -2.79 21.32
N LYS A 70 9.56 -2.91 20.00
CA LYS A 70 10.83 -2.69 19.31
C LYS A 70 10.67 -1.63 18.24
N LYS A 71 11.48 -0.58 18.31
CA LYS A 71 11.49 0.49 17.30
C LYS A 71 12.08 0.00 15.98
N ILE A 72 11.41 0.33 14.88
CA ILE A 72 11.91 0.10 13.53
C ILE A 72 12.72 1.31 13.08
N SER A 73 13.97 1.08 12.66
CA SER A 73 14.84 2.16 12.19
C SER A 73 14.26 2.83 10.94
N GLN A 74 14.30 4.16 10.89
CA GLN A 74 13.89 4.94 9.72
C GLN A 74 14.61 4.53 8.42
N LYS A 75 15.86 4.08 8.53
CA LYS A 75 16.63 3.54 7.39
C LYS A 75 16.03 2.27 6.80
N LEU A 76 15.37 1.45 7.62
CA LEU A 76 14.71 0.23 7.17
C LEU A 76 13.40 0.49 6.44
N VAL A 77 12.72 1.56 6.79
CA VAL A 77 11.41 1.92 6.25
C VAL A 77 11.48 3.04 5.20
N ASN A 78 12.68 3.41 4.81
CA ASN A 78 12.98 4.44 3.81
C ASN A 78 12.26 5.78 4.02
N GLY A 79 12.05 6.17 5.27
CA GLY A 79 11.38 7.45 5.55
C GLY A 79 10.88 7.60 6.98
N TYR A 80 10.11 8.67 7.17
CA TYR A 80 9.46 8.95 8.43
C TYR A 80 8.07 8.33 8.47
N ALA A 81 7.56 8.04 9.66
CA ALA A 81 6.23 7.48 9.86
C ALA A 81 5.06 8.32 9.29
N ARG A 82 5.32 9.55 8.88
CA ARG A 82 4.32 10.43 8.25
C ARG A 82 4.11 10.17 6.77
N THR A 83 5.12 9.62 6.10
CA THR A 83 5.17 9.46 4.63
C THR A 83 5.37 8.02 4.20
N THR A 84 5.53 7.11 5.15
CA THR A 84 5.75 5.69 4.88
C THR A 84 4.51 4.89 5.27
N GLU A 85 3.99 4.15 4.33
CA GLU A 85 3.00 3.11 4.58
C GLU A 85 3.70 1.80 4.89
N ILE A 86 3.20 1.08 5.88
CA ILE A 86 3.76 -0.22 6.30
C ILE A 86 2.62 -1.20 6.51
N GLU A 87 2.80 -2.41 5.97
CA GLU A 87 1.87 -3.51 6.15
C GLU A 87 2.61 -4.82 6.42
N PHE A 88 1.97 -5.76 7.08
CA PHE A 88 2.50 -7.10 7.22
C PHE A 88 2.38 -7.89 5.92
N LEU A 89 3.48 -8.47 5.46
CA LEU A 89 3.48 -9.52 4.43
C LEU A 89 3.15 -10.89 5.03
N ASP A 90 3.73 -11.15 6.19
CA ASP A 90 3.48 -12.30 7.04
C ASP A 90 3.89 -11.97 8.48
N GLU A 91 3.93 -12.97 9.35
CA GLU A 91 4.21 -12.78 10.77
C GLU A 91 5.60 -12.19 11.07
N ASN A 92 6.56 -12.36 10.18
CA ASN A 92 7.95 -11.95 10.39
C ASN A 92 8.44 -10.93 9.37
N ARG A 93 7.66 -10.59 8.36
CA ARG A 93 8.06 -9.64 7.32
C ARG A 93 7.02 -8.54 7.14
N ILE A 94 7.53 -7.35 6.93
CA ILE A 94 6.72 -6.18 6.58
C ILE A 94 7.11 -5.66 5.21
N LEU A 95 6.13 -5.08 4.55
CA LEU A 95 6.31 -4.27 3.36
C LEU A 95 6.27 -2.80 3.77
N THR A 96 7.26 -2.04 3.33
CA THR A 96 7.30 -0.61 3.54
C THR A 96 7.28 0.09 2.19
N TYR A 97 6.44 1.09 2.06
CA TYR A 97 6.38 1.96 0.89
C TYR A 97 6.48 3.40 1.36
N GLY A 98 7.41 4.17 0.80
CA GLY A 98 7.59 5.56 1.20
C GLY A 98 8.21 6.40 0.09
N GLU A 99 7.72 7.63 0.01
CA GLU A 99 8.36 8.67 -0.78
C GLU A 99 9.64 9.12 -0.08
N SER A 100 10.71 9.25 -0.84
CA SER A 100 11.93 9.84 -0.34
C SER A 100 11.69 11.32 0.00
N ILE A 101 11.60 11.62 1.28
CA ILE A 101 11.37 12.99 1.78
C ILE A 101 12.64 13.82 1.88
N PHE A 102 13.77 13.22 1.58
CA PHE A 102 15.04 13.96 1.57
C PHE A 102 15.12 14.77 0.27
N LYS A 103 14.75 16.05 0.33
CA LYS A 103 14.79 17.02 -0.80
C LYS A 103 16.11 17.05 -1.58
N ASN A 104 17.17 16.46 -1.07
CA ASN A 104 18.51 16.36 -1.70
C ASN A 104 18.96 14.91 -1.84
N SER A 105 18.11 13.91 -1.57
CA SER A 105 18.52 12.52 -1.77
C SER A 105 18.32 12.17 -3.24
N THR A 106 19.35 11.61 -3.84
CA THR A 106 19.25 10.87 -5.11
C THR A 106 18.49 9.55 -4.93
N GLU A 107 17.95 9.30 -3.74
CA GLU A 107 17.16 8.12 -3.45
C GLU A 107 15.74 8.32 -3.97
N GLU A 108 15.40 7.51 -4.95
CA GLU A 108 14.05 7.40 -5.49
C GLU A 108 13.13 6.75 -4.44
N ASP A 109 11.83 6.98 -4.58
CA ASP A 109 10.81 6.24 -3.85
C ASP A 109 11.11 4.74 -3.88
N SER A 110 10.89 4.06 -2.78
CA SER A 110 11.22 2.64 -2.74
C SER A 110 10.22 1.84 -1.92
N THR A 111 10.03 0.61 -2.38
CA THR A 111 9.34 -0.44 -1.65
C THR A 111 10.39 -1.40 -1.08
N CYS A 112 10.32 -1.66 0.22
CA CYS A 112 11.25 -2.56 0.90
C CYS A 112 10.51 -3.70 1.58
N VAL A 113 11.04 -4.91 1.48
CA VAL A 113 10.67 -6.04 2.31
C VAL A 113 11.64 -6.10 3.47
N VAL A 114 11.15 -5.97 4.69
CA VAL A 114 11.96 -5.94 5.91
C VAL A 114 11.62 -7.14 6.77
N ASN A 115 12.66 -7.88 7.17
CA ASN A 115 12.52 -8.96 8.12
C ASN A 115 12.58 -8.40 9.56
N LEU A 116 11.54 -8.65 10.34
CA LEU A 116 11.39 -8.14 11.71
C LEU A 116 12.26 -8.87 12.74
N GLN A 117 12.63 -10.11 12.48
CA GLN A 117 13.51 -10.87 13.39
C GLN A 117 14.94 -10.36 13.29
N THR A 118 15.44 -10.25 12.06
CA THR A 118 16.83 -9.82 11.80
C THR A 118 16.98 -8.30 11.74
N MET A 119 15.87 -7.56 11.61
CA MET A 119 15.83 -6.11 11.37
C MET A 119 16.68 -5.70 10.18
N ARG A 120 16.52 -6.42 9.07
CA ARG A 120 17.25 -6.17 7.81
C ARG A 120 16.29 -6.09 6.62
N ILE A 121 16.68 -5.31 5.63
CA ILE A 121 16.01 -5.29 4.32
C ILE A 121 16.40 -6.57 3.60
N GLU A 122 15.42 -7.38 3.22
CA GLU A 122 15.59 -8.58 2.38
C GLU A 122 15.57 -8.24 0.89
N LYS A 123 14.66 -7.35 0.51
CA LYS A 123 14.52 -6.87 -0.88
C LYS A 123 14.24 -5.37 -0.89
N LYS A 124 14.78 -4.67 -1.88
CA LYS A 124 14.49 -3.25 -2.14
C LYS A 124 14.22 -3.05 -3.62
N TYR A 125 13.13 -2.37 -3.92
CA TYR A 125 12.71 -1.97 -5.26
C TYR A 125 12.67 -0.44 -5.32
N SER A 126 13.46 0.19 -6.18
CA SER A 126 13.56 1.65 -6.29
C SER A 126 12.57 2.22 -7.30
N GLY A 127 12.01 3.38 -6.99
CA GLY A 127 11.14 4.15 -7.88
C GLY A 127 9.79 3.49 -8.14
N VAL A 128 9.16 2.90 -7.15
CA VAL A 128 8.01 2.02 -7.33
C VAL A 128 6.80 2.41 -6.51
N GLY A 129 5.64 2.35 -7.14
CA GLY A 129 4.35 2.33 -6.48
C GLY A 129 3.96 0.92 -6.05
N LEU A 130 3.10 0.83 -5.06
CA LEU A 130 2.50 -0.42 -4.61
C LEU A 130 1.22 -0.69 -5.40
N VAL A 131 1.06 -1.91 -5.90
CA VAL A 131 -0.20 -2.37 -6.50
C VAL A 131 -1.07 -3.03 -5.44
N ASN A 132 -0.48 -3.99 -4.76
CA ASN A 132 -1.06 -4.76 -3.66
C ASN A 132 0.07 -5.44 -2.87
N MET A 133 -0.26 -6.26 -1.87
CA MET A 133 0.74 -6.95 -1.05
C MET A 133 1.63 -7.95 -1.83
N LYS A 134 1.30 -8.25 -3.06
CA LYS A 134 2.06 -9.20 -3.90
C LYS A 134 2.87 -8.52 -4.99
N TRP A 135 2.41 -7.40 -5.51
CA TRP A 135 2.99 -6.73 -6.66
C TRP A 135 3.27 -5.26 -6.41
N SER A 136 4.40 -4.79 -6.93
CA SER A 136 4.75 -3.37 -7.07
C SER A 136 5.02 -3.04 -8.54
N TYR A 137 5.03 -1.74 -8.88
CA TYR A 137 5.27 -1.29 -10.23
C TYR A 137 6.24 -0.12 -10.29
N ARG A 138 6.91 0.03 -11.45
CA ARG A 138 7.79 1.16 -11.77
C ARG A 138 7.51 1.67 -13.16
N TYR A 139 7.35 2.98 -13.31
CA TYR A 139 7.29 3.62 -14.61
C TYR A 139 8.67 4.14 -15.04
N HIS A 140 9.13 3.72 -16.20
CA HIS A 140 10.40 4.14 -16.79
C HIS A 140 10.18 5.27 -17.79
N HIS A 141 10.33 6.53 -17.37
CA HIS A 141 10.12 7.71 -18.20
C HIS A 141 10.90 7.69 -19.53
N LYS A 142 12.20 7.33 -19.50
CA LYS A 142 13.06 7.28 -20.71
C LYS A 142 12.66 6.17 -21.67
N LYS A 143 12.28 5.02 -21.16
CA LYS A 143 11.88 3.84 -21.97
C LYS A 143 10.41 3.85 -22.34
N LYS A 144 9.60 4.72 -21.73
CA LYS A 144 8.13 4.74 -21.84
C LYS A 144 7.54 3.35 -21.61
N SER A 145 7.94 2.72 -20.53
CA SER A 145 7.50 1.38 -20.17
C SER A 145 7.10 1.30 -18.71
N LEU A 146 6.19 0.40 -18.42
CA LEU A 146 5.72 0.09 -17.08
C LEU A 146 6.18 -1.32 -16.72
N GLU A 147 6.92 -1.45 -15.65
CA GLU A 147 7.46 -2.72 -15.15
C GLU A 147 6.78 -3.10 -13.86
N PHE A 148 6.37 -4.37 -13.74
CA PHE A 148 5.79 -4.96 -12.54
C PHE A 148 6.76 -5.94 -11.92
N TYR A 149 6.83 -5.95 -10.59
CA TYR A 149 7.70 -6.83 -9.80
C TYR A 149 6.86 -7.59 -8.78
N GLU A 150 7.05 -8.90 -8.72
CA GLU A 150 6.51 -9.69 -7.63
C GLU A 150 7.32 -9.47 -6.35
N ILE A 151 6.68 -8.97 -5.29
CA ILE A 151 7.35 -8.51 -4.06
C ILE A 151 8.07 -9.66 -3.34
N THR A 152 7.40 -10.79 -3.19
CA THR A 152 7.94 -11.97 -2.49
C THR A 152 8.56 -12.99 -3.43
N GLY A 153 8.24 -12.94 -4.71
CA GLY A 153 8.74 -13.81 -5.76
C GLY A 153 9.95 -13.24 -6.50
N ASN A 154 10.24 -13.82 -7.65
CA ASN A 154 11.30 -13.37 -8.55
C ASN A 154 10.76 -13.02 -9.95
N GLN A 155 9.43 -12.94 -10.09
CA GLN A 155 8.81 -12.64 -11.38
C GLN A 155 8.78 -11.13 -11.60
N SER A 156 9.01 -10.76 -12.84
CA SER A 156 8.77 -9.41 -13.33
C SER A 156 8.35 -9.46 -14.79
N PHE A 157 7.60 -8.45 -15.21
CA PHE A 157 7.27 -8.28 -16.63
C PHE A 157 7.14 -6.80 -16.97
N THR A 158 7.26 -6.49 -18.25
CA THR A 158 7.27 -5.11 -18.74
C THR A 158 6.19 -4.91 -19.79
N ILE A 159 5.44 -3.84 -19.65
CA ILE A 159 4.50 -3.33 -20.65
C ILE A 159 5.23 -2.22 -21.42
N PRO A 160 5.52 -2.41 -22.71
CA PRO A 160 6.17 -1.39 -23.52
C PRO A 160 5.16 -0.32 -23.97
N ASP A 161 5.70 0.79 -24.49
CA ASP A 161 4.94 1.87 -25.14
C ASP A 161 3.84 2.52 -24.27
N VAL A 162 4.02 2.50 -22.95
CA VAL A 162 3.20 3.25 -22.02
C VAL A 162 3.63 4.72 -22.10
N LYS A 163 2.86 5.53 -22.82
CA LYS A 163 3.27 6.90 -23.18
C LYS A 163 3.29 7.87 -22.02
N ASP A 164 2.40 7.67 -21.07
CA ASP A 164 2.18 8.62 -19.98
C ASP A 164 2.41 7.92 -18.64
N SER A 165 3.10 8.61 -17.74
CA SER A 165 3.16 8.20 -16.34
C SER A 165 1.74 8.24 -15.77
N GLY A 166 1.37 7.22 -15.05
CA GLY A 166 0.08 7.11 -14.40
C GLY A 166 0.22 6.44 -13.06
N ASP A 167 -0.92 6.23 -12.43
CA ASP A 167 -1.03 5.56 -11.15
C ASP A 167 -1.93 4.34 -11.25
N VAL A 168 -1.89 3.51 -10.24
CA VAL A 168 -2.88 2.45 -10.05
C VAL A 168 -4.21 3.11 -9.72
N ILE A 169 -5.19 2.91 -10.59
CA ILE A 169 -6.54 3.48 -10.45
C ILE A 169 -7.39 2.58 -9.55
N ASP A 170 -7.31 1.26 -9.79
CA ASP A 170 -8.05 0.27 -9.02
C ASP A 170 -7.42 -1.12 -9.13
N VAL A 171 -7.62 -1.94 -8.13
CA VAL A 171 -7.12 -3.32 -8.06
C VAL A 171 -8.22 -4.27 -7.61
N SER A 172 -8.42 -5.33 -8.35
CA SER A 172 -9.39 -6.37 -8.00
C SER A 172 -8.84 -7.77 -8.28
N GLY A 173 -8.41 -8.46 -7.22
CA GLY A 173 -7.76 -9.76 -7.33
C GLY A 173 -6.47 -9.66 -8.13
N ASP A 174 -6.45 -10.31 -9.29
CA ASP A 174 -5.32 -10.38 -10.20
C ASP A 174 -5.31 -9.27 -11.27
N TYR A 175 -6.33 -8.44 -11.29
CA TYR A 175 -6.49 -7.37 -12.28
C TYR A 175 -6.13 -6.01 -11.70
N VAL A 176 -5.44 -5.21 -12.50
CA VAL A 176 -5.05 -3.84 -12.20
C VAL A 176 -5.51 -2.91 -13.30
N LEU A 177 -6.10 -1.80 -12.92
CA LEU A 177 -6.28 -0.65 -13.79
C LEU A 177 -5.16 0.36 -13.52
N PHE A 178 -4.41 0.68 -14.55
CA PHE A 178 -3.32 1.65 -14.50
C PHE A 178 -3.54 2.74 -15.54
N GLY A 179 -3.30 3.98 -15.19
CA GLY A 179 -3.36 5.09 -16.14
C GLY A 179 -3.41 6.45 -15.46
N ASN A 180 -3.44 7.49 -16.27
CA ASN A 180 -3.61 8.87 -15.82
C ASN A 180 -4.99 9.37 -16.23
N LEU A 181 -5.84 9.70 -15.28
CA LEU A 181 -7.21 10.18 -15.50
C LEU A 181 -7.29 11.70 -15.71
N GLU A 182 -6.23 12.44 -15.41
CA GLU A 182 -6.22 13.90 -15.47
C GLU A 182 -5.92 14.46 -16.85
N GLU A 183 -5.29 13.70 -17.74
CA GLU A 183 -4.87 14.18 -19.06
C GLU A 183 -5.94 13.99 -20.16
N LYS A 184 -5.95 14.91 -21.14
CA LYS A 184 -6.92 14.92 -22.26
C LYS A 184 -6.84 13.71 -23.20
N LYS A 185 -5.72 12.98 -23.24
CA LYS A 185 -5.47 11.80 -24.07
C LYS A 185 -5.17 10.58 -23.22
N GLN A 186 -6.06 10.29 -22.30
CA GLN A 186 -5.87 9.24 -21.31
C GLN A 186 -5.84 7.85 -21.94
N ALA A 187 -4.79 7.13 -21.64
CA ALA A 187 -4.73 5.70 -21.85
C ALA A 187 -4.88 5.00 -20.50
N VAL A 188 -5.89 4.16 -20.39
CA VAL A 188 -6.03 3.25 -19.26
C VAL A 188 -5.65 1.86 -19.73
N TYR A 189 -4.84 1.20 -18.94
CA TYR A 189 -4.40 -0.17 -19.20
C TYR A 189 -5.09 -1.10 -18.20
N LEU A 190 -5.74 -2.13 -18.71
CA LEU A 190 -6.17 -3.26 -17.91
C LEU A 190 -5.07 -4.31 -17.97
N ILE A 191 -4.60 -4.75 -16.82
CA ILE A 191 -3.43 -5.61 -16.68
C ILE A 191 -3.84 -6.82 -15.85
N GLN A 192 -3.50 -8.02 -16.31
CA GLN A 192 -3.63 -9.26 -15.55
C GLN A 192 -2.25 -9.71 -15.08
N LEU A 193 -2.04 -9.67 -13.77
CA LEU A 193 -0.71 -9.87 -13.17
C LEU A 193 -0.20 -11.31 -13.31
N THR A 194 -1.06 -12.31 -13.08
CA THR A 194 -0.65 -13.74 -13.11
C THR A 194 -0.24 -14.20 -14.50
N ASN A 195 -0.97 -13.77 -15.54
CA ASN A 195 -0.71 -14.18 -16.92
C ASN A 195 0.23 -13.24 -17.66
N HIS A 196 0.65 -12.13 -17.02
CA HIS A 196 1.48 -11.08 -17.62
C HIS A 196 0.88 -10.51 -18.91
N THR A 197 -0.46 -10.45 -18.97
CA THR A 197 -1.20 -9.92 -20.12
C THR A 197 -1.74 -8.52 -19.83
N TRP A 198 -1.91 -7.72 -20.87
CA TRP A 198 -2.43 -6.38 -20.74
C TRP A 198 -3.16 -5.93 -22.00
N LYS A 199 -4.08 -4.99 -21.83
CA LYS A 199 -4.84 -4.39 -22.92
C LYS A 199 -4.98 -2.90 -22.68
N LYS A 200 -4.65 -2.11 -23.70
CA LYS A 200 -4.95 -0.68 -23.69
C LYS A 200 -6.43 -0.46 -23.93
N MET A 201 -7.06 0.31 -23.06
CA MET A 201 -8.46 0.66 -23.16
C MET A 201 -8.64 2.05 -23.77
N ASN A 202 -9.54 2.16 -24.72
CA ASN A 202 -9.98 3.46 -25.22
C ASN A 202 -11.17 3.94 -24.41
N ILE A 203 -10.96 4.93 -23.55
CA ILE A 203 -12.04 5.53 -22.78
C ILE A 203 -12.73 6.59 -23.64
N PRO A 204 -14.05 6.51 -23.82
CA PRO A 204 -14.79 7.50 -24.62
C PRO A 204 -14.58 8.91 -24.11
N GLY A 205 -14.22 9.84 -25.00
CA GLY A 205 -13.88 11.23 -24.64
C GLY A 205 -14.97 12.05 -23.94
N LYS A 206 -16.21 11.57 -23.98
CA LYS A 206 -17.37 12.19 -23.30
C LYS A 206 -17.42 11.92 -21.79
N LEU A 207 -16.54 11.06 -21.27
CA LEU A 207 -16.49 10.64 -19.86
C LEU A 207 -15.43 11.37 -19.04
N ARG A 208 -14.65 12.24 -19.65
CA ARG A 208 -13.36 12.72 -19.15
C ARG A 208 -13.39 13.66 -17.94
N ASN A 209 -14.52 14.20 -17.57
CA ASN A 209 -14.63 15.08 -16.41
C ASN A 209 -15.36 14.36 -15.29
N ASP A 210 -14.78 14.32 -14.10
CA ASP A 210 -15.33 13.68 -12.91
C ASP A 210 -15.59 12.16 -13.09
N MET A 211 -14.67 11.46 -13.75
CA MET A 211 -14.79 10.03 -14.02
C MET A 211 -14.18 9.21 -12.90
N GLU A 212 -14.89 8.19 -12.47
CA GLU A 212 -14.41 7.12 -11.61
C GLU A 212 -14.43 5.81 -12.38
N ILE A 213 -13.41 5.00 -12.21
CA ILE A 213 -13.27 3.69 -12.87
C ILE A 213 -13.04 2.64 -11.81
N HIS A 214 -13.86 1.59 -11.82
CA HIS A 214 -13.79 0.50 -10.85
C HIS A 214 -13.82 -0.86 -11.53
N LEU A 215 -13.02 -1.79 -11.00
CA LEU A 215 -13.07 -3.19 -11.36
C LEU A 215 -14.20 -3.92 -10.61
N VAL A 216 -15.09 -4.56 -11.35
CA VAL A 216 -16.18 -5.35 -10.76
C VAL A 216 -15.69 -6.78 -10.52
N LYS A 217 -15.39 -7.09 -9.26
CA LYS A 217 -14.69 -8.31 -8.80
C LYS A 217 -15.20 -9.64 -9.37
N THR A 218 -16.51 -9.78 -9.54
CA THR A 218 -17.13 -11.09 -9.86
C THR A 218 -17.50 -11.27 -11.33
N GLN A 219 -17.35 -10.23 -12.16
CA GLN A 219 -17.96 -10.24 -13.49
C GLN A 219 -16.97 -10.00 -14.64
N LYS A 220 -15.66 -9.91 -14.37
CA LYS A 220 -14.68 -9.49 -15.38
C LYS A 220 -15.14 -8.25 -16.15
N LYS A 221 -15.64 -7.26 -15.45
CA LYS A 221 -16.19 -6.02 -16.01
C LYS A 221 -15.54 -4.82 -15.35
N ILE A 222 -15.54 -3.72 -16.06
CA ILE A 222 -15.14 -2.41 -15.56
C ILE A 222 -16.35 -1.51 -15.52
N LEU A 223 -16.61 -0.94 -14.37
CA LEU A 223 -17.61 0.09 -14.19
C LEU A 223 -16.94 1.47 -14.37
N ILE A 224 -17.38 2.23 -15.32
CA ILE A 224 -16.94 3.60 -15.54
C ILE A 224 -18.13 4.51 -15.22
N THR A 225 -17.96 5.39 -14.26
CA THR A 225 -19.01 6.33 -13.85
C THR A 225 -18.56 7.77 -13.96
N ASN A 226 -19.50 8.65 -14.14
CA ASN A 226 -19.38 10.07 -13.87
C ASN A 226 -20.71 10.58 -13.28
N LYS A 227 -20.78 11.84 -12.87
CA LYS A 227 -21.99 12.43 -12.23
C LYS A 227 -23.31 12.22 -13.00
N LYS A 228 -23.26 11.84 -14.28
CA LYS A 228 -24.45 11.76 -15.15
C LYS A 228 -24.65 10.38 -15.78
N ARG A 229 -23.66 9.51 -15.83
CA ARG A 229 -23.70 8.27 -16.61
C ARG A 229 -22.87 7.17 -15.97
N ALA A 230 -23.30 5.93 -16.18
CA ALA A 230 -22.54 4.73 -15.84
C ALA A 230 -22.43 3.82 -17.07
N TYR A 231 -21.26 3.23 -17.27
CA TYR A 231 -20.97 2.29 -18.36
C TYR A 231 -20.33 1.04 -17.77
N LEU A 232 -20.79 -0.09 -18.22
CA LEU A 232 -20.22 -1.37 -17.86
C LEU A 232 -19.50 -1.94 -19.09
N VAL A 233 -18.19 -2.12 -18.99
CA VAL A 233 -17.35 -2.63 -20.07
C VAL A 233 -16.95 -4.06 -19.74
N ASP A 234 -17.23 -4.99 -20.65
CA ASP A 234 -16.81 -6.38 -20.52
C ASP A 234 -15.31 -6.52 -20.84
N VAL A 235 -14.58 -7.21 -19.99
CA VAL A 235 -13.15 -7.46 -20.14
C VAL A 235 -12.80 -8.94 -20.21
N SER A 236 -13.78 -9.79 -20.48
CA SER A 236 -13.61 -11.24 -20.58
C SER A 236 -12.74 -11.69 -21.78
N SER A 237 -12.38 -10.78 -22.68
CA SER A 237 -11.52 -11.02 -23.84
C SER A 237 -10.05 -10.61 -23.64
N LEU A 238 -9.57 -10.68 -22.42
CA LEU A 238 -8.14 -10.56 -22.07
C LEU A 238 -7.44 -11.90 -22.17
#